data_dc2bc4af3414ef8bee44ec3c3b762b2d
#
_entry.id   dc2bc4af3414ef8bee44ec3c3b762b2d
#
_cell.length_a   1.000
_cell.length_b   1.000
_cell.length_c   1.000
_cell.angle_alpha   90.00
_cell.angle_beta   90.00
_cell.angle_gamma   90.00
#
_symmetry.space_group_name_H-M   'P 1'
#
loop_
_entity.id
_entity.type
_entity.pdbx_description
1 polymer ?
#
loop_
_entity_poly.entity_id
_entity_poly.type
_entity_poly.pdbx_seq_one_letter_code
_entity_poly.pdbx_strand_id
1 'polypeptide(L)'
;MSKKLSVIRFKPKPEYYDQFLSDVLENGKDREPNTHFTVTTGDEVIAVVIRDADGFEERAKEGVVNWLDERRPMLQEYDPVNRHTIPLSGDLVE
;
A
#
# COMPACT_ATOMS: atom_id res chain seq x y z
N MET A 1 -14.70 -19.07 -1.25
CA MET A 1 -13.90 -18.19 -2.12
C MET A 1 -12.71 -17.65 -1.37
N SER A 2 -11.59 -17.65 -2.03
CA SER A 2 -10.34 -17.21 -1.43
C SER A 2 -10.23 -15.69 -1.43
N LYS A 3 -9.64 -15.16 -0.38
CA LYS A 3 -9.30 -13.76 -0.31
C LYS A 3 -7.81 -13.62 -0.07
N LYS A 4 -7.23 -12.56 -0.58
CA LYS A 4 -5.83 -12.23 -0.35
C LYS A 4 -5.71 -10.99 0.52
N LEU A 5 -4.74 -11.02 1.41
CA LEU A 5 -4.38 -9.87 2.23
C LEU A 5 -3.03 -9.38 1.76
N SER A 6 -2.94 -8.09 1.49
CA SER A 6 -1.69 -7.44 1.11
C SER A 6 -1.30 -6.41 2.15
N VAL A 7 -0.03 -6.41 2.52
CA VAL A 7 0.56 -5.38 3.38
C VAL A 7 1.62 -4.69 2.56
N ILE A 8 1.52 -3.38 2.43
CA ILE A 8 2.47 -2.60 1.64
C ILE A 8 3.07 -1.52 2.56
N ARG A 9 4.38 -1.59 2.76
CA ARG A 9 5.09 -0.66 3.63
C ARG A 9 5.69 0.47 2.80
N PHE A 10 5.52 1.70 3.30
CA PHE A 10 6.10 2.89 2.71
C PHE A 10 6.85 3.67 3.79
N LYS A 11 7.89 4.35 3.38
CA LYS A 11 8.69 5.18 4.30
C LYS A 11 8.79 6.58 3.72
N PRO A 12 7.80 7.46 3.98
CA PRO A 12 7.82 8.81 3.44
C PRO A 12 8.99 9.62 3.99
N LYS A 13 9.49 10.52 3.17
CA LYS A 13 10.46 11.51 3.66
C LYS A 13 9.76 12.40 4.68
N PRO A 14 10.48 12.88 5.72
CA PRO A 14 9.84 13.68 6.77
C PRO A 14 9.03 14.86 6.26
N GLU A 15 9.54 15.58 5.26
CA GLU A 15 8.86 16.74 4.67
C GLU A 15 7.60 16.38 3.90
N TYR A 16 7.42 15.11 3.52
CA TYR A 16 6.26 14.64 2.77
C TYR A 16 5.36 13.69 3.56
N TYR A 17 5.69 13.45 4.83
CA TYR A 17 4.97 12.46 5.63
C TYR A 17 3.46 12.73 5.69
N ASP A 18 3.09 13.93 6.07
CA ASP A 18 1.66 14.28 6.21
C ASP A 18 0.93 14.22 4.87
N GLN A 19 1.57 14.69 3.81
CA GLN A 19 0.99 14.65 2.48
C GLN A 19 0.81 13.22 1.99
N PHE A 20 1.82 12.38 2.19
CA PHE A 20 1.75 10.98 1.77
C PHE A 20 0.66 10.23 2.54
N LEU A 21 0.57 10.44 3.85
CA LEU A 21 -0.47 9.81 4.67
C LEU A 21 -1.85 10.23 4.19
N SER A 22 -2.04 11.51 3.89
CA SER A 22 -3.29 12.03 3.36
C SER A 22 -3.63 11.37 2.02
N ASP A 23 -2.65 11.20 1.14
CA ASP A 23 -2.85 10.55 -0.16
C ASP A 23 -3.25 9.08 -0.01
N VAL A 24 -2.66 8.36 0.94
CA VAL A 24 -3.02 6.97 1.21
C VAL A 24 -4.45 6.86 1.72
N LEU A 25 -4.83 7.73 2.64
CA LEU A 25 -6.20 7.75 3.17
C LEU A 25 -7.21 8.08 2.08
N GLU A 26 -6.90 9.03 1.22
CA GLU A 26 -7.77 9.41 0.11
C GLU A 26 -7.94 8.27 -0.89
N ASN A 27 -6.85 7.54 -1.17
CA ASN A 27 -6.88 6.39 -2.08
C ASN A 27 -7.78 5.27 -1.55
N GLY A 28 -7.88 5.11 -0.22
CA GLY A 28 -8.71 4.08 0.39
C GLY A 28 -10.16 4.48 0.62
N LYS A 29 -10.51 5.73 0.37
CA LYS A 29 -11.80 6.30 0.75
C LYS A 29 -13.00 5.63 0.07
N ASP A 30 -12.86 5.24 -1.18
CA ASP A 30 -13.94 4.65 -1.97
C ASP A 30 -13.92 3.11 -1.96
N ARG A 31 -13.11 2.53 -1.08
CA ARG A 31 -13.04 1.08 -0.96
C ARG A 31 -14.17 0.53 -0.12
N GLU A 32 -14.46 -0.77 -0.30
CA GLU A 32 -15.47 -1.44 0.51
C GLU A 32 -15.10 -1.39 2.00
N PRO A 33 -16.10 -1.25 2.89
CA PRO A 33 -15.83 -1.26 4.33
C PRO A 33 -15.09 -2.52 4.77
N ASN A 34 -14.16 -2.35 5.70
CA ASN A 34 -13.38 -3.45 6.28
C ASN A 34 -12.48 -4.18 5.30
N THR A 35 -12.13 -3.53 4.17
CA THR A 35 -11.22 -4.12 3.19
C THR A 35 -9.94 -3.32 3.01
N HIS A 36 -9.85 -2.14 3.63
CA HIS A 36 -8.70 -1.27 3.50
C HIS A 36 -8.40 -0.62 4.85
N PHE A 37 -7.15 -0.74 5.29
CA PHE A 37 -6.70 -0.18 6.56
C PHE A 37 -5.39 0.56 6.36
N THR A 38 -5.20 1.64 7.10
CA THR A 38 -3.95 2.39 7.09
C THR A 38 -3.36 2.38 8.49
N VAL A 39 -2.10 1.96 8.59
CA VAL A 39 -1.40 1.85 9.88
C VAL A 39 -0.17 2.75 9.81
N THR A 40 0.14 3.44 10.89
CA THR A 40 1.36 4.21 11.01
C THR A 40 2.22 3.63 12.12
N THR A 41 3.52 3.55 11.88
CA THR A 41 4.46 3.13 12.91
C THR A 41 5.81 3.80 12.64
N GLY A 42 6.32 4.54 13.65
CA GLY A 42 7.55 5.31 13.47
C GLY A 42 7.42 6.27 12.30
N ASP A 43 8.32 6.15 11.35
CA ASP A 43 8.33 6.97 10.13
C ASP A 43 7.70 6.27 8.92
N GLU A 44 7.03 5.13 9.15
CA GLU A 44 6.41 4.36 8.06
C GLU A 44 4.90 4.52 8.03
N VAL A 45 4.35 4.45 6.82
CA VAL A 45 2.91 4.34 6.57
C VAL A 45 2.69 2.98 5.92
N ILE A 46 1.74 2.23 6.44
CA ILE A 46 1.48 0.86 5.99
C ILE A 46 0.04 0.75 5.52
N ALA A 47 -0.15 0.30 4.28
CA ALA A 47 -1.48 0.02 3.74
C ALA A 47 -1.76 -1.48 3.86
N VAL A 48 -2.92 -1.83 4.42
CA VAL A 48 -3.38 -3.21 4.51
C VAL A 48 -4.65 -3.33 3.70
N VAL A 49 -4.67 -4.23 2.72
CA VAL A 49 -5.78 -4.37 1.78
C VAL A 49 -6.20 -5.82 1.71
N ILE A 50 -7.51 -6.06 1.75
CA ILE A 50 -8.09 -7.39 1.58
C ILE A 50 -8.89 -7.39 0.29
N ARG A 51 -8.60 -8.34 -0.60
CA ARG A 51 -9.23 -8.44 -1.91
C ARG A 51 -9.56 -9.88 -2.27
N ASP A 52 -10.47 -10.05 -3.22
CA ASP A 52 -10.74 -11.36 -3.80
C ASP A 52 -9.51 -11.82 -4.59
N ALA A 53 -9.25 -13.12 -4.56
CA ALA A 53 -8.07 -13.67 -5.22
C ALA A 53 -8.16 -13.56 -6.75
N ASP A 54 -9.37 -13.60 -7.32
CA ASP A 54 -9.57 -13.54 -8.76
C ASP A 54 -9.18 -12.16 -9.31
N GLY A 55 -8.28 -12.15 -10.27
CA GLY A 55 -7.81 -10.94 -10.92
C GLY A 55 -6.97 -10.02 -10.03
N PHE A 56 -6.53 -10.52 -8.88
CA PHE A 56 -5.80 -9.74 -7.90
C PHE A 56 -4.52 -9.12 -8.46
N GLU A 57 -3.70 -9.94 -9.12
CA GLU A 57 -2.41 -9.46 -9.61
C GLU A 57 -2.54 -8.38 -10.67
N GLU A 58 -3.47 -8.56 -11.60
CA GLU A 58 -3.70 -7.57 -12.67
C GLU A 58 -4.16 -6.23 -12.11
N ARG A 59 -5.13 -6.25 -11.19
CA ARG A 59 -5.66 -5.03 -10.58
C ARG A 59 -4.62 -4.34 -9.71
N ALA A 60 -3.81 -5.11 -9.00
CA ALA A 60 -2.76 -4.57 -8.18
C ALA A 60 -1.71 -3.86 -9.02
N LYS A 61 -1.32 -4.46 -10.15
CA LYS A 61 -0.32 -3.84 -11.03
C LYS A 61 -0.78 -2.51 -11.59
N GLU A 62 -1.99 -2.46 -12.13
CA GLU A 62 -2.49 -1.24 -12.77
C GLU A 62 -2.72 -0.10 -11.78
N GLY A 63 -3.38 -0.41 -10.66
CA GLY A 63 -3.72 0.62 -9.68
C GLY A 63 -2.54 1.08 -8.84
N VAL A 64 -1.82 0.11 -8.25
CA VAL A 64 -0.78 0.42 -7.27
C VAL A 64 0.47 0.99 -7.92
N VAL A 65 0.90 0.43 -9.06
CA VAL A 65 2.14 0.87 -9.71
C VAL A 65 2.02 2.32 -10.19
N ASN A 66 0.92 2.67 -10.84
CA ASN A 66 0.72 4.04 -11.33
C ASN A 66 0.64 5.05 -10.19
N TRP A 67 -0.10 4.72 -9.15
CA TRP A 67 -0.23 5.56 -7.96
C TRP A 67 1.13 5.75 -7.27
N LEU A 68 1.88 4.66 -7.15
CA LEU A 68 3.18 4.66 -6.51
C LEU A 68 4.20 5.47 -7.30
N ASP A 69 4.23 5.31 -8.63
CA ASP A 69 5.18 6.02 -9.48
C ASP A 69 5.07 7.54 -9.35
N GLU A 70 3.86 8.06 -9.21
CA GLU A 70 3.63 9.47 -8.99
C GLU A 70 4.19 9.94 -7.65
N ARG A 71 4.30 9.06 -6.67
CA ARG A 71 4.68 9.40 -5.29
C ARG A 71 6.07 8.94 -4.89
N ARG A 72 6.82 8.27 -5.79
CA ARG A 72 8.18 7.83 -5.47
C ARG A 72 9.10 8.96 -4.98
N PRO A 73 9.03 10.18 -5.52
CA PRO A 73 9.86 11.27 -5.01
C PRO A 73 9.61 11.63 -3.55
N MET A 74 8.44 11.25 -3.00
CA MET A 74 8.08 11.51 -1.61
C MET A 74 8.60 10.44 -0.64
N LEU A 75 9.14 9.34 -1.17
CA LEU A 75 9.50 8.17 -0.38
C LEU A 75 11.01 7.99 -0.26
N GLN A 76 11.41 7.43 0.88
CA GLN A 76 12.79 6.98 1.11
C GLN A 76 12.94 5.56 0.58
N GLU A 77 14.16 5.16 0.24
CA GLU A 77 14.44 3.80 -0.16
C GLU A 77 14.74 2.94 1.07
N TYR A 78 14.15 1.74 1.11
CA TYR A 78 14.48 0.75 2.13
C TYR A 78 15.81 0.08 1.86
N ASP A 79 15.98 -0.39 0.61
CA ASP A 79 17.19 -1.08 0.18
C ASP A 79 17.21 -1.10 -1.37
N PRO A 80 18.35 -1.50 -1.97
CA PRO A 80 18.46 -1.52 -3.44
C PRO A 80 17.50 -2.47 -4.16
N VAL A 81 17.01 -3.50 -3.48
CA VAL A 81 16.12 -4.49 -4.07
C VAL A 81 14.65 -4.05 -3.99
N ASN A 82 14.20 -3.71 -2.79
CA ASN A 82 12.80 -3.32 -2.57
C ASN A 82 12.53 -1.85 -2.92
N ARG A 83 13.57 -1.04 -2.81
CA ARG A 83 13.50 0.40 -3.10
C ARG A 83 12.47 1.12 -2.22
N HIS A 84 11.37 1.61 -2.80
CA HIS A 84 10.44 2.50 -2.11
C HIS A 84 9.31 1.80 -1.37
N THR A 85 9.14 0.49 -1.56
CA THR A 85 8.07 -0.27 -0.90
C THR A 85 8.54 -1.65 -0.49
N ILE A 86 7.93 -2.17 0.56
CA ILE A 86 8.12 -3.58 0.93
C ILE A 86 6.72 -4.22 0.92
N PRO A 87 6.34 -4.88 -0.19
CA PRO A 87 5.04 -5.54 -0.27
C PRO A 87 5.10 -6.96 0.28
N LEU A 88 3.99 -7.38 0.87
CA LEU A 88 3.80 -8.75 1.32
C LEU A 88 2.35 -9.12 1.04
N SER A 89 2.13 -10.21 0.34
CA SER A 89 0.77 -10.69 0.05
C SER A 89 0.68 -12.18 0.33
N GLY A 90 -0.47 -12.61 0.80
CA GLY A 90 -0.71 -14.01 1.08
C GLY A 90 -2.20 -14.30 1.12
N ASP A 91 -2.51 -15.57 1.21
CA ASP A 91 -3.90 -16.03 1.31
C ASP A 91 -4.43 -15.79 2.72
N LEU A 92 -5.63 -15.24 2.79
CA LEU A 92 -6.30 -15.04 4.07
C LEU A 92 -6.88 -16.38 4.51
N VAL A 93 -6.43 -16.89 5.64
CA VAL A 93 -6.89 -18.19 6.14
C VAL A 93 -8.00 -18.06 7.18
N GLU A 94 -8.25 -16.88 7.67
CA GLU A 94 -9.34 -16.63 8.60
C GLU A 94 -10.05 -15.33 8.35
#